data_5ed2dc5d66c22800965b3682ffeeff66
#
_entry.id   5ed2dc5d66c22800965b3682ffeeff66
#
_cell.length_a   1.000
_cell.length_b   1.000
_cell.length_c   1.000
_cell.angle_alpha   90.00
_cell.angle_beta   90.00
_cell.angle_gamma   90.00
#
_symmetry.space_group_name_H-M   'P 1'
#
loop_
_entity.id
_entity.type
_entity.pdbx_description
1 polymer ?
#
loop_
_entity_poly.entity_id
_entity_poly.type
_entity_poly.pdbx_seq_one_letter_code
_entity_poly.pdbx_strand_id
1 'polypeptide(L)'
;MATLIYRRTMQVHMDKLDEAMRITTEQAKIFKELTGKDELVSFQVGGNPRTICRQRMVEMDKLGEDDSKVSADPKWQELEKQHKGVFVDGTMVDEMRYVINMPE
;
A
#
# COMPACT_ATOMS: atom_id res chain seq x y z
N MET A 1 3.50 -23.25 -3.48
CA MET A 1 3.47 -22.23 -2.43
C MET A 1 2.26 -21.31 -2.61
N ALA A 2 1.72 -20.84 -1.51
CA ALA A 2 0.53 -19.99 -1.57
C ALA A 2 0.91 -18.57 -1.97
N THR A 3 0.20 -18.05 -2.96
CA THR A 3 0.34 -16.65 -3.39
C THR A 3 -0.83 -15.85 -2.86
N LEU A 4 -0.54 -14.72 -2.25
CA LEU A 4 -1.53 -13.81 -1.70
C LEU A 4 -1.56 -12.52 -2.50
N ILE A 5 -2.73 -11.88 -2.55
CA ILE A 5 -2.84 -10.48 -2.90
C ILE A 5 -3.01 -9.74 -1.59
N TYR A 6 -2.05 -8.85 -1.29
CA TYR A 6 -2.11 -7.99 -0.13
C TYR A 6 -2.57 -6.61 -0.59
N ARG A 7 -3.62 -6.08 0.06
CA ARG A 7 -4.18 -4.78 -0.26
C ARG A 7 -4.30 -3.94 1.00
N ARG A 8 -3.82 -2.71 0.92
CA ARG A 8 -4.04 -1.71 1.97
C ARG A 8 -4.79 -0.54 1.38
N THR A 9 -5.94 -0.22 1.96
CA THR A 9 -6.73 0.94 1.56
C THR A 9 -6.84 1.94 2.70
N MET A 10 -6.86 3.22 2.33
CA MET A 10 -7.00 4.30 3.29
C MET A 10 -7.88 5.38 2.67
N GLN A 11 -8.77 5.95 3.49
CA GLN A 11 -9.57 7.08 3.05
C GLN A 11 -8.71 8.35 3.04
N VAL A 12 -8.90 9.16 2.01
CA VAL A 12 -8.12 10.39 1.79
C VAL A 12 -8.98 11.60 2.11
N HIS A 13 -8.41 12.57 2.83
CA HIS A 13 -9.07 13.85 3.02
C HIS A 13 -9.27 14.54 1.67
N MET A 14 -10.44 15.15 1.48
CA MET A 14 -10.90 15.67 0.19
C MET A 14 -9.93 16.64 -0.47
N ASP A 15 -9.25 17.46 0.34
CA ASP A 15 -8.34 18.49 -0.14
C ASP A 15 -6.88 18.03 -0.19
N LYS A 16 -6.61 16.74 0.06
CA LYS A 16 -5.24 16.22 0.16
C LYS A 16 -4.93 15.11 -0.83
N LEU A 17 -5.72 15.01 -1.89
CA LEU A 17 -5.55 13.93 -2.86
C LEU A 17 -4.16 13.92 -3.51
N ASP A 18 -3.66 15.08 -3.92
CA ASP A 18 -2.35 15.17 -4.58
C ASP A 18 -1.23 14.71 -3.66
N GLU A 19 -1.29 15.11 -2.39
CA GLU A 19 -0.31 14.67 -1.40
C GLU A 19 -0.41 13.17 -1.15
N ALA A 20 -1.65 12.65 -1.06
CA ALA A 20 -1.88 11.23 -0.86
C ALA A 20 -1.29 10.40 -2.01
N MET A 21 -1.50 10.85 -3.24
CA MET A 21 -0.95 10.16 -4.41
C MET A 21 0.57 10.19 -4.40
N ARG A 22 1.16 11.33 -4.06
CA ARG A 22 2.62 11.46 -3.98
C ARG A 22 3.20 10.52 -2.93
N ILE A 23 2.66 10.55 -1.73
CA ILE A 23 3.14 9.71 -0.61
C ILE A 23 3.06 8.24 -0.98
N THR A 24 1.90 7.81 -1.49
CA THR A 24 1.67 6.41 -1.80
C THR A 24 2.57 5.93 -2.94
N THR A 25 2.75 6.76 -3.96
CA THR A 25 3.64 6.44 -5.09
C THR A 25 5.09 6.34 -4.63
N GLU A 26 5.54 7.23 -3.76
CA GLU A 26 6.90 7.16 -3.23
C GLU A 26 7.10 5.93 -2.35
N GLN A 27 6.11 5.56 -1.58
CA GLN A 27 6.16 4.32 -0.78
C GLN A 27 6.28 3.11 -1.69
N ALA A 28 5.54 3.07 -2.80
CA ALA A 28 5.64 1.96 -3.76
C ALA A 28 7.04 1.88 -4.38
N LYS A 29 7.67 3.03 -4.65
CA LYS A 29 9.05 3.06 -5.17
C LYS A 29 10.05 2.51 -4.17
N ILE A 30 9.93 2.93 -2.91
CA ILE A 30 10.81 2.43 -1.84
C ILE A 30 10.63 0.92 -1.69
N PHE A 31 9.39 0.47 -1.71
CA PHE A 31 9.09 -0.95 -1.61
C PHE A 31 9.78 -1.74 -2.73
N LYS A 32 9.72 -1.23 -3.96
CA LYS A 32 10.39 -1.84 -5.11
C LYS A 32 11.90 -1.88 -4.94
N GLU A 33 12.50 -0.79 -4.46
CA GLU A 33 13.94 -0.72 -4.23
C GLU A 33 14.41 -1.72 -3.19
N LEU A 34 13.63 -1.90 -2.13
CA LEU A 34 14.03 -2.74 -1.00
C LEU A 34 13.70 -4.22 -1.20
N THR A 35 12.65 -4.53 -1.93
CA THR A 35 12.18 -5.91 -2.06
C THR A 35 12.25 -6.47 -3.48
N GLY A 36 12.43 -5.60 -4.48
CA GLY A 36 12.39 -5.99 -5.88
C GLY A 36 10.98 -6.23 -6.41
N LYS A 37 9.95 -6.00 -5.60
CA LYS A 37 8.55 -6.31 -5.95
C LYS A 37 7.78 -5.05 -6.28
N ASP A 38 6.88 -5.16 -7.25
CA ASP A 38 6.02 -4.06 -7.67
C ASP A 38 4.78 -3.96 -6.78
N GLU A 39 4.40 -2.72 -6.46
CA GLU A 39 3.10 -2.42 -5.88
C GLU A 39 2.27 -1.64 -6.88
N LEU A 40 1.01 -2.01 -7.02
CA LEU A 40 0.06 -1.25 -7.81
C LEU A 40 -0.63 -0.23 -6.90
N VAL A 41 -0.57 1.02 -7.27
CA VAL A 41 -1.26 2.10 -6.56
C VAL A 41 -2.46 2.51 -7.38
N SER A 42 -3.61 2.56 -6.74
CA SER A 42 -4.86 2.93 -7.41
C SER A 42 -5.67 3.87 -6.53
N PHE A 43 -6.51 4.67 -7.18
CA PHE A 43 -7.37 5.63 -6.53
C PHE A 43 -8.81 5.38 -6.95
N GLN A 44 -9.72 5.39 -5.98
CA GLN A 44 -11.14 5.16 -6.24
C GLN A 44 -11.77 6.40 -6.88
N VAL A 45 -12.23 6.27 -8.12
CA VAL A 45 -12.88 7.37 -8.84
C VAL A 45 -14.40 7.36 -8.70
N GLY A 46 -14.97 6.24 -8.32
CA GLY A 46 -16.41 6.10 -8.07
C GLY A 46 -16.66 5.59 -6.69
N GLY A 47 -17.77 5.98 -6.10
CA GLY A 47 -18.12 5.56 -4.76
C GLY A 47 -17.61 6.53 -3.69
N ASN A 48 -18.07 6.31 -2.47
CA ASN A 48 -17.77 7.14 -1.32
C ASN A 48 -17.64 6.21 -0.10
N PRO A 49 -16.59 6.35 0.74
CA PRO A 49 -15.59 7.42 0.73
C PRO A 49 -14.47 7.19 -0.29
N ARG A 50 -13.73 8.25 -0.62
CA ARG A 50 -12.56 8.16 -1.48
C ARG A 50 -11.45 7.41 -0.79
N THR A 51 -10.92 6.41 -1.47
CA THR A 51 -9.81 5.64 -0.94
C THR A 51 -8.67 5.54 -1.94
N ILE A 52 -7.46 5.42 -1.42
CA ILE A 52 -6.30 5.06 -2.20
C ILE A 52 -5.87 3.67 -1.76
N CYS A 53 -5.39 2.88 -2.71
CA CYS A 53 -5.06 1.49 -2.47
C CYS A 53 -3.63 1.20 -2.94
N ARG A 54 -2.88 0.49 -2.10
CA ARG A 54 -1.63 -0.16 -2.52
C ARG A 54 -1.85 -1.66 -2.47
N GLN A 55 -1.51 -2.34 -3.54
CA GLN A 55 -1.63 -3.79 -3.55
C GLN A 55 -0.45 -4.45 -4.23
N ARG A 56 -0.13 -5.65 -3.79
CA ARG A 56 0.94 -6.45 -4.35
C ARG A 56 0.63 -7.92 -4.24
N MET A 57 1.27 -8.70 -5.07
CA MET A 57 1.27 -10.15 -4.93
C MET A 57 2.50 -10.55 -4.11
N VAL A 58 2.33 -11.46 -3.18
CA VAL A 58 3.40 -11.89 -2.29
C VAL A 58 3.24 -13.38 -1.97
N GLU A 59 4.38 -14.08 -1.94
CA GLU A 59 4.39 -15.44 -1.42
C GLU A 59 4.16 -15.38 0.09
N MET A 60 3.32 -16.27 0.60
CA MET A 60 2.90 -16.25 2.00
C MET A 60 4.08 -16.25 2.97
N ASP A 61 5.13 -17.00 2.66
CA ASP A 61 6.31 -17.12 3.52
C ASP A 61 7.25 -15.90 3.47
N LYS A 62 7.00 -14.95 2.55
CA LYS A 62 7.82 -13.74 2.38
C LYS A 62 7.19 -12.49 2.95
N LEU A 63 5.94 -12.57 3.40
CA LEU A 63 5.18 -11.38 3.83
C LEU A 63 5.88 -10.63 4.97
N GLY A 64 6.25 -11.32 6.03
CA GLY A 64 6.90 -10.69 7.17
C GLY A 64 8.29 -10.16 6.85
N GLU A 65 9.03 -10.84 5.97
CA GLU A 65 10.35 -10.42 5.55
C GLU A 65 10.31 -9.07 4.82
N ASP A 66 9.37 -8.92 3.89
CA ASP A 66 9.21 -7.67 3.15
C ASP A 66 8.80 -6.53 4.07
N ASP A 67 7.86 -6.77 4.96
CA ASP A 67 7.41 -5.75 5.92
C ASP A 67 8.54 -5.29 6.83
N SER A 68 9.40 -6.20 7.28
CA SER A 68 10.55 -5.87 8.11
C SER A 68 11.54 -4.97 7.37
N LYS A 69 11.78 -5.23 6.09
CA LYS A 69 12.70 -4.42 5.29
C LYS A 69 12.22 -2.97 5.16
N VAL A 70 10.95 -2.78 4.85
CA VAL A 70 10.43 -1.42 4.64
C VAL A 70 10.26 -0.66 5.94
N SER A 71 9.79 -1.31 7.00
CA SER A 71 9.57 -0.63 8.27
C SER A 71 10.86 -0.11 8.91
N ALA A 72 12.00 -0.69 8.57
CA ALA A 72 13.30 -0.27 9.06
C ALA A 72 13.92 0.87 8.23
N ASP A 73 13.35 1.19 7.09
CA ASP A 73 13.91 2.20 6.17
C ASP A 73 13.56 3.61 6.62
N PRO A 74 14.59 4.50 6.75
CA PRO A 74 14.34 5.89 7.23
C PRO A 74 13.43 6.71 6.30
N LYS A 75 13.52 6.50 4.99
CA LYS A 75 12.67 7.22 4.02
C LYS A 75 11.22 6.78 4.15
N TRP A 76 10.99 5.49 4.36
CA TRP A 76 9.66 4.95 4.60
C TRP A 76 9.06 5.55 5.86
N GLN A 77 9.84 5.58 6.95
CA GLN A 77 9.40 6.15 8.22
C GLN A 77 9.03 7.63 8.07
N GLU A 78 9.80 8.38 7.29
CA GLU A 78 9.50 9.79 7.04
C GLU A 78 8.18 9.96 6.28
N LEU A 79 7.92 9.11 5.29
CA LEU A 79 6.65 9.14 4.56
C LEU A 79 5.48 8.77 5.45
N GLU A 80 5.67 7.83 6.39
CA GLU A 80 4.62 7.48 7.35
C GLU A 80 4.24 8.67 8.23
N LYS A 81 5.21 9.49 8.63
CA LYS A 81 4.94 10.70 9.39
C LYS A 81 4.09 11.70 8.62
N GLN A 82 4.20 11.72 7.30
CA GLN A 82 3.43 12.62 6.45
C GLN A 82 1.99 12.19 6.26
N HIS A 83 1.61 11.00 6.73
CA HIS A 83 0.23 10.51 6.64
C HIS A 83 -0.76 11.36 7.43
N LYS A 84 -0.30 11.95 8.53
CA LYS A 84 -1.17 12.73 9.42
C LYS A 84 -1.75 13.94 8.67
N GLY A 85 -3.08 14.06 8.73
CA GLY A 85 -3.79 15.14 8.05
C GLY A 85 -4.01 14.93 6.57
N VAL A 86 -3.41 13.88 5.98
CA VAL A 86 -3.60 13.50 4.58
C VAL A 86 -4.58 12.34 4.47
N PHE A 87 -4.35 11.30 5.26
CA PHE A 87 -5.26 10.15 5.34
C PHE A 87 -6.14 10.28 6.58
N VAL A 88 -7.38 9.82 6.46
CA VAL A 88 -8.34 9.89 7.55
C VAL A 88 -7.99 8.83 8.60
N ASP A 89 -7.83 9.23 9.85
CA ASP A 89 -7.49 8.33 10.95
C ASP A 89 -8.53 7.21 11.09
N GLY A 90 -8.03 6.02 11.37
CA GLY A 90 -8.90 4.86 11.63
C GLY A 90 -9.52 4.23 10.40
N THR A 91 -9.15 4.68 9.20
CA THR A 91 -9.74 4.14 7.95
C THR A 91 -8.85 3.15 7.22
N MET A 92 -7.65 2.89 7.72
CA MET A 92 -6.75 1.93 7.10
C MET A 92 -7.31 0.52 7.23
N VAL A 93 -7.44 -0.17 6.09
CA VAL A 93 -7.89 -1.54 6.05
C VAL A 93 -6.88 -2.38 5.28
N ASP A 94 -6.40 -3.43 5.93
CA ASP A 94 -5.53 -4.42 5.29
C ASP A 94 -6.35 -5.64 4.96
N GLU A 95 -6.21 -6.12 3.74
CA GLU A 95 -6.92 -7.28 3.25
C GLU A 95 -5.94 -8.22 2.57
N MET A 96 -6.03 -9.50 2.86
CA MET A 96 -5.24 -10.53 2.20
C MET A 96 -6.17 -11.57 1.58
N ARG A 97 -5.89 -11.89 0.31
CA ARG A 97 -6.67 -12.86 -0.44
C ARG A 97 -5.76 -13.94 -1.01
N TYR A 98 -6.15 -15.19 -0.87
CA TYR A 98 -5.48 -16.28 -1.59
C TYR A 98 -5.83 -16.20 -3.07
N VAL A 99 -4.81 -16.33 -3.90
CA VAL A 99 -5.02 -16.46 -5.33
C VAL A 99 -5.44 -17.90 -5.61
N ILE A 100 -6.68 -18.08 -6.06
CA ILE A 100 -7.20 -19.41 -6.35
C ILE A 100 -6.80 -19.85 -7.75
N ASN A 101 -6.76 -18.90 -8.68
CA ASN A 101 -6.58 -19.16 -10.09
C ASN A 101 -5.80 -18.02 -10.73
N MET A 102 -4.65 -18.35 -11.35
CA MET A 102 -3.84 -17.36 -12.06
C MET A 102 -4.19 -17.38 -13.54
N PRO A 103 -4.63 -16.23 -14.11
CA PRO A 103 -4.83 -16.15 -15.56
C PRO A 103 -3.51 -16.39 -16.29
N GLU A 104 -3.58 -17.09 -17.39
CA GLU A 104 -2.42 -17.36 -18.24
C GLU A 104 -2.17 -16.24 -19.22
#